data_6db44057111c09f79f75e0aaf0473ae6
#
_entry.id   6db44057111c09f79f75e0aaf0473ae6
#
_cell.length_a   1.000
_cell.length_b   1.000
_cell.length_c   1.000
_cell.angle_alpha   90.00
_cell.angle_beta   90.00
_cell.angle_gamma   90.00
#
_symmetry.space_group_name_H-M   'P 1'
#
loop_
_entity.id
_entity.type
_entity.pdbx_description
1 polymer ?
#
loop_
_entity_poly.entity_id
_entity_poly.type
_entity_poly.pdbx_seq_one_letter_code
_entity_poly.pdbx_strand_id
1 'polypeptide(L)'
;MQTVKDHIKSDILQSAATLFLEKGYLKVPMREIAHKSGVGLSNIYNYFSCKDDIFVQIVTPAVRTFENMLDEHHGRRGTDIMAMCDRDYFKYMVDEYTSFIHRHRDLLLLLLFRSQGSSLENYKEEFARKSTALVKEYFTLMKHKHPQLETDISDFSIRMHTVWMFALFEELLMRRVKPDEIEK
;
A
#
# COMPACT_ATOMS: atom_id res chain seq x y z
N MET A 1 0.36 28.72 -17.51
CA MET A 1 1.45 28.61 -16.49
C MET A 1 1.29 27.41 -15.56
N GLN A 2 0.09 27.02 -15.17
CA GLN A 2 -0.17 25.85 -14.34
C GLN A 2 0.26 24.53 -15.01
N THR A 3 -0.10 24.33 -16.27
CA THR A 3 0.22 23.14 -17.07
C THR A 3 1.71 22.84 -17.19
N VAL A 4 2.58 23.85 -17.30
CA VAL A 4 4.05 23.64 -17.38
C VAL A 4 4.63 23.16 -16.05
N LYS A 5 4.13 23.68 -14.93
CA LYS A 5 4.54 23.22 -13.59
C LYS A 5 4.12 21.77 -13.33
N ASP A 6 2.93 21.39 -13.79
CA ASP A 6 2.41 20.03 -13.63
C ASP A 6 3.23 19.03 -14.47
N HIS A 7 3.64 19.40 -15.68
CA HIS A 7 4.54 18.60 -16.51
C HIS A 7 5.90 18.38 -15.85
N ILE A 8 6.57 19.45 -15.40
CA ILE A 8 7.86 19.32 -14.72
C ILE A 8 7.76 18.41 -13.48
N LYS A 9 6.70 18.58 -12.68
CA LYS A 9 6.47 17.74 -11.51
C LYS A 9 6.28 16.27 -11.89
N SER A 10 5.51 16.00 -12.94
CA SER A 10 5.30 14.66 -13.48
C SER A 10 6.59 14.01 -13.97
N ASP A 11 7.42 14.75 -14.70
CA ASP A 11 8.71 14.27 -15.22
C ASP A 11 9.67 13.88 -14.09
N ILE A 12 9.71 14.70 -13.02
CA ILE A 12 10.51 14.39 -11.81
C ILE A 12 10.02 13.10 -11.17
N LEU A 13 8.70 12.97 -10.92
CA LEU A 13 8.10 11.79 -10.29
C LEU A 13 8.33 10.52 -11.11
N GLN A 14 8.14 10.57 -12.43
CA GLN A 14 8.33 9.43 -13.32
C GLN A 14 9.80 8.98 -13.38
N SER A 15 10.73 9.96 -13.48
CA SER A 15 12.16 9.70 -13.49
C SER A 15 12.62 9.07 -12.18
N ALA A 16 12.16 9.62 -11.05
CA ALA A 16 12.46 9.10 -9.73
C ALA A 16 11.89 7.70 -9.52
N ALA A 17 10.63 7.44 -9.90
CA ALA A 17 10.00 6.12 -9.80
C ALA A 17 10.81 5.05 -10.54
N THR A 18 11.26 5.34 -11.77
CA THR A 18 12.11 4.43 -12.55
C THR A 18 13.41 4.14 -11.81
N LEU A 19 14.10 5.17 -11.32
CA LEU A 19 15.36 5.00 -10.59
C LEU A 19 15.19 4.22 -9.29
N PHE A 20 14.13 4.50 -8.54
CA PHE A 20 13.84 3.78 -7.30
C PHE A 20 13.50 2.30 -7.55
N LEU A 21 12.78 1.99 -8.63
CA LEU A 21 12.52 0.59 -9.02
C LEU A 21 13.82 -0.15 -9.38
N GLU A 22 14.71 0.49 -10.11
CA GLU A 22 15.98 -0.09 -10.55
C GLU A 22 16.95 -0.30 -9.37
N LYS A 23 17.17 0.71 -8.54
CA LYS A 23 18.27 0.79 -7.56
C LYS A 23 17.84 0.74 -6.09
N GLY A 24 16.56 0.95 -5.81
CA GLY A 24 16.03 1.19 -4.46
C GLY A 24 16.22 2.63 -4.00
N TYR A 25 15.34 3.10 -3.10
CA TYR A 25 15.33 4.48 -2.60
C TYR A 25 16.68 4.92 -2.06
N LEU A 26 17.32 4.10 -1.21
CA LEU A 26 18.57 4.47 -0.51
C LEU A 26 19.68 4.84 -1.48
N LYS A 27 19.82 4.11 -2.60
CA LYS A 27 20.95 4.25 -3.54
C LYS A 27 20.77 5.36 -4.56
N VAL A 28 19.62 6.01 -4.64
CA VAL A 28 19.33 7.06 -5.63
C VAL A 28 19.57 8.45 -5.01
N PRO A 29 20.61 9.20 -5.43
CA PRO A 29 20.79 10.56 -5.00
C PRO A 29 19.93 11.55 -5.80
N MET A 30 19.60 12.71 -5.23
CA MET A 30 18.81 13.75 -5.90
C MET A 30 19.42 14.23 -7.23
N ARG A 31 20.75 14.23 -7.34
CA ARG A 31 21.45 14.62 -8.59
C ARG A 31 21.14 13.67 -9.75
N GLU A 32 20.94 12.39 -9.46
CA GLU A 32 20.59 11.39 -10.48
C GLU A 32 19.15 11.58 -10.97
N ILE A 33 18.23 11.93 -10.06
CA ILE A 33 16.86 12.30 -10.42
C ILE A 33 16.85 13.54 -11.31
N ALA A 34 17.64 14.57 -10.95
CA ALA A 34 17.80 15.78 -11.73
C ALA A 34 18.32 15.49 -13.15
N HIS A 35 19.35 14.68 -13.27
CA HIS A 35 19.92 14.29 -14.56
C HIS A 35 18.89 13.51 -15.42
N LYS A 36 18.21 12.52 -14.84
CA LYS A 36 17.25 11.66 -15.56
C LYS A 36 15.98 12.43 -16.01
N SER A 37 15.52 13.36 -15.17
CA SER A 37 14.34 14.18 -15.49
C SER A 37 14.62 15.36 -16.43
N GLY A 38 15.89 15.69 -16.67
CA GLY A 38 16.27 16.90 -17.40
C GLY A 38 15.99 18.20 -16.63
N VAL A 39 15.67 18.12 -15.33
CA VAL A 39 15.34 19.26 -14.48
C VAL A 39 16.53 19.61 -13.59
N GLY A 40 16.94 20.88 -13.60
CA GLY A 40 18.05 21.33 -12.75
C GLY A 40 17.79 21.05 -11.26
N LEU A 41 18.83 20.61 -10.53
CA LEU A 41 18.71 20.21 -9.13
C LEU A 41 18.05 21.29 -8.26
N SER A 42 18.44 22.55 -8.42
CA SER A 42 17.84 23.68 -7.70
C SER A 42 16.37 23.88 -8.04
N ASN A 43 15.97 23.56 -9.27
CA ASN A 43 14.58 23.67 -9.68
C ASN A 43 13.72 22.53 -9.10
N ILE A 44 14.28 21.32 -8.89
CA ILE A 44 13.57 20.24 -8.21
C ILE A 44 13.14 20.65 -6.80
N TYR A 45 14.00 21.37 -6.07
CA TYR A 45 13.69 21.85 -4.73
C TYR A 45 12.58 22.92 -4.67
N ASN A 46 12.15 23.46 -5.82
CA ASN A 46 10.95 24.30 -5.89
C ASN A 46 9.64 23.49 -5.87
N TYR A 47 9.71 22.16 -6.09
CA TYR A 47 8.57 21.24 -6.14
C TYR A 47 8.53 20.26 -4.97
N PHE A 48 9.70 19.88 -4.46
CA PHE A 48 9.84 18.85 -3.42
C PHE A 48 10.90 19.30 -2.41
N SER A 49 10.59 19.24 -1.13
CA SER A 49 11.52 19.65 -0.06
C SER A 49 12.70 18.70 0.09
N CYS A 50 12.50 17.42 -0.21
CA CYS A 50 13.53 16.38 -0.10
C CYS A 50 13.19 15.16 -0.99
N LYS A 51 14.12 14.21 -1.04
CA LYS A 51 13.94 12.95 -1.76
C LYS A 51 12.74 12.15 -1.23
N ASP A 52 12.50 12.22 0.06
CA ASP A 52 11.40 11.49 0.71
C ASP A 52 10.02 12.01 0.27
N ASP A 53 9.86 13.32 0.08
CA ASP A 53 8.64 13.89 -0.50
C ASP A 53 8.32 13.33 -1.89
N ILE A 54 9.35 13.12 -2.71
CA ILE A 54 9.21 12.52 -4.03
C ILE A 54 8.73 11.07 -3.88
N PHE A 55 9.40 10.30 -3.03
CA PHE A 55 9.08 8.88 -2.82
C PHE A 55 7.67 8.70 -2.27
N VAL A 56 7.31 9.44 -1.24
CA VAL A 56 5.98 9.39 -0.62
C VAL A 56 4.89 9.74 -1.64
N GLN A 57 5.09 10.79 -2.46
CA GLN A 57 4.11 11.14 -3.49
C GLN A 57 3.94 10.05 -4.54
N ILE A 58 5.03 9.36 -4.93
CA ILE A 58 4.97 8.24 -5.88
C ILE A 58 4.13 7.09 -5.31
N VAL A 59 4.37 6.67 -4.07
CA VAL A 59 3.72 5.47 -3.51
C VAL A 59 2.36 5.76 -2.84
N THR A 60 2.01 7.03 -2.63
CA THR A 60 0.74 7.45 -2.01
C THR A 60 -0.50 6.75 -2.58
N PRO A 61 -0.67 6.55 -3.90
CA PRO A 61 -1.84 5.84 -4.41
C PRO A 61 -1.96 4.41 -3.86
N ALA A 62 -0.86 3.67 -3.74
CA ALA A 62 -0.87 2.32 -3.17
C ALA A 62 -1.14 2.35 -1.66
N VAL A 63 -0.51 3.26 -0.92
CA VAL A 63 -0.74 3.46 0.53
C VAL A 63 -2.22 3.74 0.80
N ARG A 64 -2.82 4.69 0.07
CA ARG A 64 -4.24 5.04 0.21
C ARG A 64 -5.16 3.88 -0.10
N THR A 65 -4.83 3.08 -1.11
CA THR A 65 -5.65 1.89 -1.43
C THR A 65 -5.62 0.89 -0.30
N PHE A 66 -4.45 0.58 0.29
CA PHE A 66 -4.37 -0.28 1.48
C PHE A 66 -5.20 0.26 2.65
N GLU A 67 -5.11 1.56 2.93
CA GLU A 67 -5.85 2.20 4.03
C GLU A 67 -7.35 2.18 3.78
N ASN A 68 -7.79 2.44 2.56
CA ASN A 68 -9.20 2.41 2.19
C ASN A 68 -9.77 0.98 2.30
N MET A 69 -9.06 -0.03 1.78
CA MET A 69 -9.47 -1.43 1.88
C MET A 69 -9.62 -1.85 3.35
N LEU A 70 -8.67 -1.45 4.21
CA LEU A 70 -8.76 -1.73 5.65
C LEU A 70 -10.00 -1.08 6.28
N ASP A 71 -10.30 0.19 5.93
CA ASP A 71 -11.46 0.91 6.47
C ASP A 71 -12.79 0.36 5.92
N GLU A 72 -12.84 0.00 4.65
CA GLU A 72 -14.03 -0.58 4.01
C GLU A 72 -14.39 -1.96 4.58
N HIS A 73 -13.39 -2.77 4.94
CA HIS A 73 -13.62 -4.09 5.51
C HIS A 73 -13.81 -4.05 7.03
N HIS A 74 -13.01 -3.29 7.75
CA HIS A 74 -12.93 -3.33 9.21
C HIS A 74 -13.08 -1.95 9.89
N GLY A 75 -13.47 -0.91 9.15
CA GLY A 75 -13.76 0.40 9.72
C GLY A 75 -15.11 0.42 10.46
N ARG A 76 -15.46 1.57 11.04
CA ARG A 76 -16.74 1.76 11.77
C ARG A 76 -17.99 1.49 10.92
N ARG A 77 -17.90 1.66 9.61
CA ARG A 77 -18.94 1.35 8.62
C ARG A 77 -18.56 0.16 7.75
N GLY A 78 -17.64 -0.65 8.25
CA GLY A 78 -17.13 -1.81 7.54
C GLY A 78 -18.20 -2.86 7.28
N THR A 79 -17.87 -3.81 6.43
CA THR A 79 -18.75 -4.91 6.06
C THR A 79 -19.15 -5.72 7.29
N ASP A 80 -20.42 -6.14 7.37
CA ASP A 80 -20.88 -6.99 8.45
C ASP A 80 -20.14 -8.34 8.44
N ILE A 81 -19.66 -8.79 9.59
CA ILE A 81 -18.88 -10.03 9.71
C ILE A 81 -19.64 -11.25 9.20
N MET A 82 -20.97 -11.25 9.33
CA MET A 82 -21.79 -12.36 8.82
C MET A 82 -21.82 -12.39 7.28
N ALA A 83 -21.78 -11.20 6.64
CA ALA A 83 -21.66 -11.09 5.19
C ALA A 83 -20.26 -11.53 4.70
N MET A 84 -19.22 -11.35 5.51
CA MET A 84 -17.86 -11.82 5.17
C MET A 84 -17.73 -13.35 5.13
N CYS A 85 -18.67 -14.09 5.73
CA CYS A 85 -18.71 -15.56 5.68
C CYS A 85 -19.30 -16.08 4.36
N ASP A 86 -19.83 -15.22 3.49
CA ASP A 86 -20.40 -15.62 2.21
C ASP A 86 -19.30 -15.92 1.18
N ARG A 87 -19.57 -16.92 0.33
CA ARG A 87 -18.67 -17.30 -0.77
C ARG A 87 -18.49 -16.17 -1.79
N ASP A 88 -19.55 -15.41 -2.05
CA ASP A 88 -19.49 -14.28 -2.99
C ASP A 88 -18.63 -13.15 -2.45
N TYR A 89 -18.63 -12.94 -1.12
CA TYR A 89 -17.71 -12.00 -0.49
C TYR A 89 -16.25 -12.45 -0.61
N PHE A 90 -15.96 -13.73 -0.41
CA PHE A 90 -14.60 -14.24 -0.63
C PHE A 90 -14.12 -14.01 -2.06
N LYS A 91 -14.97 -14.28 -3.04
CA LYS A 91 -14.65 -14.01 -4.45
C LYS A 91 -14.39 -12.51 -4.69
N TYR A 92 -15.26 -11.65 -4.16
CA TYR A 92 -15.07 -10.20 -4.21
C TYR A 92 -13.70 -9.78 -3.66
N MET A 93 -13.29 -10.32 -2.50
CA MET A 93 -12.00 -10.02 -1.88
C MET A 93 -10.82 -10.45 -2.76
N VAL A 94 -10.89 -11.65 -3.36
CA VAL A 94 -9.84 -12.12 -4.29
C VAL A 94 -9.72 -11.20 -5.49
N ASP A 95 -10.84 -10.81 -6.10
CA ASP A 95 -10.87 -9.90 -7.24
C ASP A 95 -10.32 -8.52 -6.88
N GLU A 96 -10.69 -7.99 -5.70
CA GLU A 96 -10.22 -6.70 -5.21
C GLU A 96 -8.70 -6.69 -5.01
N TYR A 97 -8.14 -7.67 -4.29
CA TYR A 97 -6.70 -7.78 -4.05
C TYR A 97 -5.92 -8.01 -5.34
N THR A 98 -6.43 -8.85 -6.22
CA THR A 98 -5.79 -9.11 -7.52
C THR A 98 -5.76 -7.86 -8.39
N SER A 99 -6.89 -7.15 -8.47
CA SER A 99 -7.01 -5.88 -9.20
C SER A 99 -6.10 -4.81 -8.62
N PHE A 100 -5.97 -4.75 -7.30
CA PHE A 100 -5.07 -3.83 -6.63
C PHE A 100 -3.60 -4.11 -7.00
N ILE A 101 -3.19 -5.38 -6.92
CA ILE A 101 -1.83 -5.81 -7.29
C ILE A 101 -1.53 -5.45 -8.75
N HIS A 102 -2.43 -5.75 -9.68
CA HIS A 102 -2.24 -5.43 -11.09
C HIS A 102 -2.14 -3.93 -11.35
N ARG A 103 -3.05 -3.15 -10.78
CA ARG A 103 -3.13 -1.70 -11.00
C ARG A 103 -1.94 -0.93 -10.42
N HIS A 104 -1.43 -1.39 -9.27
CA HIS A 104 -0.40 -0.67 -8.51
C HIS A 104 0.90 -1.44 -8.37
N ARG A 105 1.17 -2.39 -9.27
CA ARG A 105 2.30 -3.31 -9.18
C ARG A 105 3.63 -2.62 -8.87
N ASP A 106 3.99 -1.61 -9.65
CA ASP A 106 5.27 -0.92 -9.49
C ASP A 106 5.33 -0.11 -8.19
N LEU A 107 4.22 0.49 -7.78
CA LEU A 107 4.12 1.22 -6.52
C LEU A 107 4.23 0.28 -5.31
N LEU A 108 3.64 -0.91 -5.41
CA LEU A 108 3.76 -1.95 -4.39
C LEU A 108 5.19 -2.50 -4.30
N LEU A 109 5.85 -2.71 -5.44
CA LEU A 109 7.27 -3.10 -5.46
C LEU A 109 8.15 -2.03 -4.78
N LEU A 110 7.89 -0.75 -5.05
CA LEU A 110 8.58 0.36 -4.38
C LEU A 110 8.34 0.33 -2.88
N LEU A 111 7.08 0.28 -2.47
CA LEU A 111 6.68 0.36 -1.06
C LEU A 111 7.20 -0.81 -0.23
N LEU A 112 7.05 -2.05 -0.75
CA LEU A 112 7.33 -3.27 0.03
C LEU A 112 8.79 -3.74 -0.06
N PHE A 113 9.52 -3.42 -1.15
CA PHE A 113 10.86 -3.97 -1.37
C PHE A 113 11.96 -2.91 -1.61
N ARG A 114 11.60 -1.66 -1.89
CA ARG A 114 12.55 -0.62 -2.33
C ARG A 114 12.55 0.62 -1.44
N SER A 115 11.80 0.63 -0.34
CA SER A 115 11.58 1.78 0.55
C SER A 115 12.67 1.99 1.61
N GLN A 116 13.66 1.10 1.71
CA GLN A 116 14.72 1.18 2.72
C GLN A 116 15.39 2.56 2.75
N GLY A 117 15.47 3.19 3.92
CA GLY A 117 16.02 4.52 4.14
C GLY A 117 15.03 5.67 3.90
N SER A 118 13.77 5.38 3.50
CA SER A 118 12.69 6.38 3.43
C SER A 118 11.87 6.40 4.73
N SER A 119 10.99 7.38 4.87
CA SER A 119 10.01 7.43 5.97
C SER A 119 9.03 6.25 5.97
N LEU A 120 8.93 5.52 4.86
CA LEU A 120 8.04 4.37 4.70
C LEU A 120 8.78 3.02 4.77
N GLU A 121 10.04 2.98 5.22
CA GLU A 121 10.79 1.72 5.30
C GLU A 121 10.12 0.68 6.22
N ASN A 122 9.42 1.14 7.26
CA ASN A 122 8.71 0.31 8.23
C ASN A 122 7.19 0.22 7.96
N TYR A 123 6.75 0.53 6.73
CA TYR A 123 5.33 0.61 6.39
C TYR A 123 4.52 -0.63 6.78
N LYS A 124 5.04 -1.84 6.53
CA LYS A 124 4.34 -3.10 6.87
C LYS A 124 4.09 -3.21 8.39
N GLU A 125 5.07 -2.86 9.19
CA GLU A 125 5.00 -2.88 10.64
C GLU A 125 3.97 -1.86 11.16
N GLU A 126 4.04 -0.63 10.65
CA GLU A 126 3.11 0.44 11.01
C GLU A 126 1.67 0.11 10.59
N PHE A 127 1.50 -0.45 9.41
CA PHE A 127 0.20 -0.89 8.92
C PHE A 127 -0.35 -2.04 9.79
N ALA A 128 0.47 -3.05 10.12
CA ALA A 128 0.05 -4.16 10.97
C ALA A 128 -0.39 -3.69 12.37
N ARG A 129 0.33 -2.72 12.94
CA ARG A 129 -0.03 -2.11 14.24
C ARG A 129 -1.37 -1.37 14.14
N LYS A 130 -1.55 -0.55 13.10
CA LYS A 130 -2.77 0.23 12.84
C LYS A 130 -3.97 -0.70 12.56
N SER A 131 -3.77 -1.71 11.73
CA SER A 131 -4.77 -2.73 11.42
C SER A 131 -5.22 -3.50 12.66
N THR A 132 -4.30 -3.92 13.52
CA THR A 132 -4.64 -4.64 14.77
C THR A 132 -5.58 -3.82 15.64
N ALA A 133 -5.30 -2.52 15.84
CA ALA A 133 -6.16 -1.65 16.63
C ALA A 133 -7.55 -1.49 16.03
N LEU A 134 -7.63 -1.25 14.71
CA LEU A 134 -8.89 -1.06 14.00
C LEU A 134 -9.77 -2.32 14.02
N VAL A 135 -9.17 -3.48 13.78
CA VAL A 135 -9.89 -4.77 13.77
C VAL A 135 -10.41 -5.12 15.16
N LYS A 136 -9.73 -4.76 16.24
CA LYS A 136 -10.25 -4.91 17.61
C LYS A 136 -11.49 -4.07 17.86
N GLU A 137 -11.48 -2.80 17.43
CA GLU A 137 -12.66 -1.94 17.50
C GLU A 137 -13.81 -2.52 16.69
N TYR A 138 -13.54 -3.00 15.48
CA TYR A 138 -14.50 -3.66 14.63
C TYR A 138 -15.11 -4.90 15.30
N PHE A 139 -14.32 -5.79 15.91
CA PHE A 139 -14.84 -6.95 16.63
C PHE A 139 -15.71 -6.57 17.83
N THR A 140 -15.37 -5.48 18.52
CA THR A 140 -16.22 -4.95 19.58
C THR A 140 -17.59 -4.52 19.06
N LEU A 141 -17.62 -3.81 17.94
CA LEU A 141 -18.86 -3.41 17.28
C LEU A 141 -19.67 -4.63 16.79
N MET A 142 -19.02 -5.62 16.20
CA MET A 142 -19.67 -6.83 15.71
C MET A 142 -20.24 -7.69 16.87
N LYS A 143 -19.56 -7.75 18.01
CA LYS A 143 -20.09 -8.42 19.22
C LYS A 143 -21.37 -7.77 19.73
N HIS A 144 -21.45 -6.44 19.69
CA HIS A 144 -22.69 -5.75 20.05
C HIS A 144 -23.83 -6.06 19.09
N LYS A 145 -23.53 -6.16 17.80
CA LYS A 145 -24.54 -6.46 16.76
C LYS A 145 -24.95 -7.93 16.75
N HIS A 146 -24.00 -8.82 17.02
CA HIS A 146 -24.14 -10.29 16.98
C HIS A 146 -23.61 -10.89 18.28
N PRO A 147 -24.39 -10.89 19.38
CA PRO A 147 -23.91 -11.33 20.71
C PRO A 147 -23.42 -12.78 20.79
N GLN A 148 -23.83 -13.63 19.83
CA GLN A 148 -23.39 -15.03 19.74
C GLN A 148 -21.95 -15.21 19.22
N LEU A 149 -21.36 -14.17 18.61
CA LEU A 149 -20.00 -14.26 18.07
C LEU A 149 -18.97 -14.37 19.19
N GLU A 150 -18.00 -15.26 19.02
CA GLU A 150 -16.79 -15.26 19.84
C GLU A 150 -15.76 -14.28 19.25
N THR A 151 -15.48 -13.22 19.99
CA THR A 151 -14.58 -12.12 19.53
C THR A 151 -13.39 -11.89 20.44
N ASP A 152 -13.15 -12.79 21.41
CA ASP A 152 -11.96 -12.76 22.26
C ASP A 152 -10.74 -13.31 21.47
N ILE A 153 -10.28 -12.49 20.53
CA ILE A 153 -9.16 -12.81 19.66
C ILE A 153 -7.95 -12.01 20.09
N SER A 154 -6.82 -12.71 20.31
CA SER A 154 -5.59 -12.05 20.73
C SER A 154 -5.04 -11.08 19.69
N ASP A 155 -4.38 -10.00 20.14
CA ASP A 155 -3.68 -9.05 19.26
C ASP A 155 -2.68 -9.76 18.34
N PHE A 156 -2.03 -10.82 18.86
CA PHE A 156 -1.12 -11.64 18.09
C PHE A 156 -1.81 -12.30 16.88
N SER A 157 -2.98 -12.90 17.08
CA SER A 157 -3.74 -13.55 15.99
C SER A 157 -4.21 -12.55 14.93
N ILE A 158 -4.74 -11.40 15.35
CA ILE A 158 -5.14 -10.32 14.44
C ILE A 158 -3.93 -9.83 13.62
N ARG A 159 -2.81 -9.57 14.32
CA ARG A 159 -1.58 -9.13 13.68
C ARG A 159 -1.06 -10.15 12.67
N MET A 160 -1.09 -11.44 13.00
CA MET A 160 -0.63 -12.52 12.11
C MET A 160 -1.42 -12.56 10.80
N HIS A 161 -2.72 -12.27 10.82
CA HIS A 161 -3.51 -12.12 9.59
C HIS A 161 -2.93 -11.04 8.67
N THR A 162 -2.60 -9.88 9.20
CA THR A 162 -2.00 -8.79 8.41
C THR A 162 -0.60 -9.18 7.88
N VAL A 163 0.20 -9.86 8.69
CA VAL A 163 1.53 -10.36 8.26
C VAL A 163 1.40 -11.37 7.12
N TRP A 164 0.47 -12.30 7.20
CA TRP A 164 0.18 -13.26 6.13
C TRP A 164 -0.34 -12.58 4.86
N MET A 165 -1.19 -11.57 5.00
CA MET A 165 -1.64 -10.77 3.88
C MET A 165 -0.45 -10.15 3.12
N PHE A 166 0.49 -9.52 3.83
CA PHE A 166 1.68 -8.97 3.19
C PHE A 166 2.55 -10.05 2.55
N ALA A 167 2.75 -11.19 3.21
CA ALA A 167 3.49 -12.32 2.63
C ALA A 167 2.84 -12.81 1.33
N LEU A 168 1.50 -12.88 1.29
CA LEU A 168 0.76 -13.22 0.07
C LEU A 168 0.98 -12.17 -1.03
N PHE A 169 0.86 -10.87 -0.72
CA PHE A 169 1.14 -9.81 -1.68
C PHE A 169 2.56 -9.89 -2.25
N GLU A 170 3.55 -10.11 -1.39
CA GLU A 170 4.95 -10.26 -1.79
C GLU A 170 5.15 -11.43 -2.75
N GLU A 171 4.57 -12.60 -2.46
CA GLU A 171 4.63 -13.77 -3.35
C GLU A 171 3.94 -13.50 -4.71
N LEU A 172 2.74 -12.93 -4.71
CA LEU A 172 2.01 -12.59 -5.94
C LEU A 172 2.78 -11.58 -6.81
N LEU A 173 3.41 -10.58 -6.18
CA LEU A 173 4.24 -9.59 -6.87
C LEU A 173 5.50 -10.22 -7.47
N MET A 174 6.16 -11.10 -6.73
CA MET A 174 7.43 -11.72 -7.16
C MET A 174 7.22 -12.78 -8.23
N ARG A 175 6.20 -13.63 -8.09
CA ARG A 175 5.96 -14.77 -9.00
C ARG A 175 5.10 -14.43 -10.20
N ARG A 176 4.49 -13.25 -10.27
CA ARG A 176 3.56 -12.86 -11.34
C ARG A 176 2.42 -13.86 -11.53
N VAL A 177 1.88 -14.38 -10.43
CA VAL A 177 0.79 -15.35 -10.42
C VAL A 177 -0.42 -14.76 -11.15
N LYS A 178 -1.05 -15.55 -12.01
CA LYS A 178 -2.26 -15.12 -12.73
C LYS A 178 -3.50 -15.31 -11.86
N PRO A 179 -4.57 -14.51 -12.06
CA PRO A 179 -5.79 -14.61 -11.29
C PRO A 179 -6.38 -16.03 -11.25
N ASP A 180 -6.38 -16.72 -12.38
CA ASP A 180 -6.90 -18.10 -12.52
C ASP A 180 -6.09 -19.17 -11.75
N GLU A 181 -4.86 -18.85 -11.33
CA GLU A 181 -4.04 -19.71 -10.46
C GLU A 181 -4.36 -19.50 -8.98
N ILE A 182 -4.94 -18.35 -8.61
CA ILE A 182 -5.32 -18.01 -7.23
C ILE A 182 -6.67 -18.63 -6.87
N GLU A 183 -7.57 -18.76 -7.85
CA GLU A 183 -8.94 -19.29 -7.66
C GLU A 183 -9.02 -20.82 -7.55
N LYS A 184 -7.94 -21.55 -7.89
CA LYS A 184 -7.86 -23.03 -7.84
C LYS A 184 -7.33 -23.54 -6.52
#